data_3d81a3d42295452385a245d97f030d4e
#
_entry.id   3d81a3d42295452385a245d97f030d4e
#
_cell.length_a   1.000
_cell.length_b   1.000
_cell.length_c   1.000
_cell.angle_alpha   90.00
_cell.angle_beta   90.00
_cell.angle_gamma   90.00
#
_symmetry.space_group_name_H-M   'P 1'
#
loop_
_entity.id
_entity.type
_entity.pdbx_description
1 polymer ?
#
loop_
_entity_poly.entity_id
_entity_poly.type
_entity_poly.pdbx_seq_one_letter_code
_entity_poly.pdbx_strand_id
1 'polypeptide(L)'
;SKFGKSKVFRAIEDYFEHSHHKALAALSELPKGTWSASDWLDDDGISDEMIKMAVKVNITDTKFIVNYNSSSLQVTGPVNMTYGGTVSMAKTYFKFLTSKDSPSNHGNYIPLKVEADPGNLFHAIYPAATYMPWTNMVAFELIAKALAPVIDWLPMSSGSDEPGFMAVGKHHQTGRSFVVSNNEGIGWGATRKHDGATALQHPSTSTV
;
A
#
# COMPACT_ATOMS: atom_id res chain seq x y z
N SER A 1 19.30 -31.88 -0.72
CA SER A 1 19.68 -30.84 0.27
C SER A 1 20.36 -31.49 1.47
N LYS A 2 21.27 -30.78 2.14
CA LYS A 2 22.03 -31.25 3.34
C LYS A 2 21.11 -31.71 4.47
N PHE A 3 19.88 -31.20 4.56
CA PHE A 3 18.97 -31.44 5.69
C PHE A 3 17.81 -32.39 5.37
N GLY A 4 17.62 -32.77 4.12
CA GLY A 4 16.47 -33.56 3.67
C GLY A 4 15.20 -32.71 3.53
N LYS A 5 14.29 -33.14 2.65
CA LYS A 5 13.08 -32.38 2.26
C LYS A 5 12.13 -32.16 3.44
N SER A 6 11.84 -33.18 4.24
CA SER A 6 10.86 -33.09 5.34
C SER A 6 11.31 -32.13 6.46
N LYS A 7 12.61 -32.09 6.80
CA LYS A 7 13.14 -31.11 7.76
C LYS A 7 13.01 -29.68 7.27
N VAL A 8 13.27 -29.45 5.97
CA VAL A 8 13.15 -28.10 5.37
C VAL A 8 11.70 -27.63 5.41
N PHE A 9 10.74 -28.48 5.00
CA PHE A 9 9.32 -28.08 5.03
C PHE A 9 8.82 -27.83 6.46
N ARG A 10 9.19 -28.70 7.43
CA ARG A 10 8.84 -28.44 8.83
C ARG A 10 9.40 -27.09 9.33
N ALA A 11 10.65 -26.79 9.05
CA ALA A 11 11.24 -25.52 9.46
C ALA A 11 10.54 -24.29 8.82
N ILE A 12 10.02 -24.43 7.58
CA ILE A 12 9.21 -23.39 6.93
C ILE A 12 7.87 -23.23 7.65
N GLU A 13 7.19 -24.33 7.97
CA GLU A 13 5.91 -24.31 8.70
C GLU A 13 6.08 -23.70 10.09
N ASP A 14 7.07 -24.14 10.86
CA ASP A 14 7.40 -23.59 12.19
C ASP A 14 7.69 -22.08 12.11
N TYR A 15 8.37 -21.64 11.04
CA TYR A 15 8.67 -20.22 10.83
C TYR A 15 7.44 -19.40 10.49
N PHE A 16 6.51 -19.94 9.70
CA PHE A 16 5.22 -19.29 9.41
C PHE A 16 4.37 -19.18 10.67
N GLU A 17 4.28 -20.24 11.47
CA GLU A 17 3.56 -20.24 12.74
C GLU A 17 4.13 -19.20 13.72
N HIS A 18 5.45 -19.18 13.89
CA HIS A 18 6.13 -18.17 14.69
C HIS A 18 5.79 -16.73 14.24
N SER A 19 5.83 -16.47 12.94
CA SER A 19 5.53 -15.16 12.39
C SER A 19 4.04 -14.78 12.54
N HIS A 20 3.15 -15.76 12.46
CA HIS A 20 1.73 -15.59 12.72
C HIS A 20 1.46 -15.20 14.18
N HIS A 21 2.05 -15.90 15.12
CA HIS A 21 1.92 -15.57 16.54
C HIS A 21 2.45 -14.17 16.86
N LYS A 22 3.58 -13.77 16.27
CA LYS A 22 4.09 -12.39 16.40
C LYS A 22 3.12 -11.35 15.84
N ALA A 23 2.55 -11.61 14.67
CA ALA A 23 1.57 -10.70 14.07
C ALA A 23 0.30 -10.58 14.92
N LEU A 24 -0.20 -11.68 15.49
CA LEU A 24 -1.34 -11.66 16.41
C LEU A 24 -1.02 -10.90 17.71
N ALA A 25 0.14 -11.12 18.29
CA ALA A 25 0.57 -10.40 19.49
C ALA A 25 0.63 -8.89 19.24
N ALA A 26 1.25 -8.46 18.13
CA ALA A 26 1.27 -7.06 17.77
C ALA A 26 -0.13 -6.50 17.46
N LEU A 27 -0.99 -7.30 16.81
CA LEU A 27 -2.37 -6.91 16.53
C LEU A 27 -3.17 -6.71 17.84
N SER A 28 -2.90 -7.51 18.88
CA SER A 28 -3.58 -7.38 20.18
C SER A 28 -3.33 -6.05 20.87
N GLU A 29 -2.20 -5.40 20.61
CA GLU A 29 -1.84 -4.09 21.14
C GLU A 29 -2.47 -2.91 20.39
N LEU A 30 -2.98 -3.13 19.18
CA LEU A 30 -3.63 -2.08 18.41
C LEU A 30 -5.03 -1.76 18.93
N PRO A 31 -5.53 -0.53 18.76
CA PRO A 31 -6.93 -0.19 19.06
C PRO A 31 -7.91 -1.10 18.32
N LYS A 32 -8.98 -1.53 18.99
CA LYS A 32 -10.04 -2.34 18.38
C LYS A 32 -11.20 -1.47 17.95
N GLY A 33 -11.73 -1.72 16.77
CA GLY A 33 -12.82 -0.93 16.22
C GLY A 33 -12.84 -0.86 14.70
N THR A 34 -13.60 0.11 14.20
CA THR A 34 -13.73 0.35 12.76
C THR A 34 -13.54 1.84 12.47
N TRP A 35 -12.65 2.15 11.55
CA TRP A 35 -12.35 3.50 11.10
C TRP A 35 -12.42 3.59 9.60
N SER A 36 -12.71 4.78 9.08
CA SER A 36 -12.80 5.01 7.64
C SER A 36 -12.11 6.30 7.26
N ALA A 37 -11.57 6.31 6.07
CA ALA A 37 -11.03 7.50 5.44
C ALA A 37 -11.39 7.53 3.96
N SER A 38 -11.35 8.71 3.38
CA SER A 38 -11.51 8.89 1.93
C SER A 38 -10.65 10.04 1.43
N ASP A 39 -10.37 9.96 0.14
CA ASP A 39 -9.68 10.99 -0.63
C ASP A 39 -10.20 10.97 -2.07
N TRP A 40 -9.68 11.88 -2.90
CA TRP A 40 -10.14 12.04 -4.27
C TRP A 40 -8.95 12.22 -5.21
N LEU A 41 -9.04 11.60 -6.39
CA LEU A 41 -8.28 12.03 -7.55
C LEU A 41 -9.13 13.06 -8.32
N ASP A 42 -8.48 14.07 -8.84
CA ASP A 42 -9.19 15.13 -9.57
C ASP A 42 -9.82 14.61 -10.87
N ASP A 43 -9.11 13.71 -11.56
CA ASP A 43 -9.56 13.11 -12.82
C ASP A 43 -8.81 11.79 -13.11
N ASP A 44 -9.11 11.13 -14.22
CA ASP A 44 -8.43 9.93 -14.74
C ASP A 44 -7.55 10.18 -15.97
N GLY A 45 -7.38 11.44 -16.37
CA GLY A 45 -6.67 11.83 -17.59
C GLY A 45 -7.51 11.69 -18.87
N ILE A 46 -8.75 11.22 -18.77
CA ILE A 46 -9.70 11.03 -19.91
C ILE A 46 -10.99 11.81 -19.68
N SER A 47 -11.50 11.78 -18.46
CA SER A 47 -12.69 12.52 -18.03
C SER A 47 -12.34 13.45 -16.87
N ASP A 48 -13.03 14.59 -16.77
CA ASP A 48 -12.85 15.58 -15.70
C ASP A 48 -13.68 15.23 -14.44
N GLU A 49 -14.07 13.96 -14.27
CA GLU A 49 -14.85 13.52 -13.12
C GLU A 49 -13.95 13.13 -11.95
N MET A 50 -14.24 13.65 -10.77
CA MET A 50 -13.54 13.31 -9.55
C MET A 50 -13.75 11.83 -9.17
N ILE A 51 -12.68 11.16 -8.81
CA ILE A 51 -12.67 9.73 -8.49
C ILE A 51 -12.48 9.55 -6.99
N LYS A 52 -13.49 9.02 -6.33
CA LYS A 52 -13.45 8.74 -4.90
C LYS A 52 -12.59 7.53 -4.58
N MET A 53 -11.67 7.70 -3.67
CA MET A 53 -10.89 6.62 -3.04
C MET A 53 -11.27 6.54 -1.57
N ALA A 54 -11.64 5.36 -1.09
CA ALA A 54 -12.11 5.18 0.28
C ALA A 54 -11.67 3.85 0.87
N VAL A 55 -11.40 3.84 2.17
CA VAL A 55 -11.07 2.64 2.93
C VAL A 55 -11.90 2.57 4.20
N LYS A 56 -12.25 1.36 4.60
CA LYS A 56 -12.72 1.01 5.93
C LYS A 56 -11.74 -0.01 6.52
N VAL A 57 -11.17 0.31 7.67
CA VAL A 57 -10.26 -0.58 8.41
C VAL A 57 -10.98 -1.08 9.65
N ASN A 58 -11.09 -2.40 9.80
CA ASN A 58 -11.63 -3.02 11.01
C ASN A 58 -10.54 -3.86 11.69
N ILE A 59 -10.34 -3.61 12.97
CA ILE A 59 -9.34 -4.30 13.80
C ILE A 59 -10.05 -5.03 14.93
N THR A 60 -9.84 -6.35 14.98
CA THR A 60 -10.26 -7.23 16.07
C THR A 60 -9.04 -7.87 16.73
N ASP A 61 -9.24 -8.73 17.73
CA ASP A 61 -8.11 -9.45 18.36
C ASP A 61 -7.36 -10.39 17.42
N THR A 62 -8.02 -10.85 16.35
CA THR A 62 -7.47 -11.86 15.45
C THR A 62 -7.43 -11.46 13.97
N LYS A 63 -8.05 -10.34 13.61
CA LYS A 63 -8.16 -9.90 12.20
C LYS A 63 -7.89 -8.41 12.05
N PHE A 64 -7.21 -8.09 10.96
CA PHE A 64 -7.07 -6.76 10.41
C PHE A 64 -7.69 -6.77 9.02
N ILE A 65 -8.83 -6.10 8.86
CA ILE A 65 -9.61 -6.12 7.62
C ILE A 65 -9.52 -4.75 6.97
N VAL A 66 -9.08 -4.70 5.72
CA VAL A 66 -9.00 -3.48 4.90
C VAL A 66 -9.99 -3.63 3.76
N ASN A 67 -11.00 -2.78 3.74
CA ASN A 67 -12.09 -2.84 2.76
C ASN A 67 -12.13 -1.55 1.95
N TYR A 68 -11.99 -1.67 0.62
CA TYR A 68 -11.99 -0.56 -0.34
C TYR A 68 -13.30 -0.44 -1.14
N ASN A 69 -14.33 -1.21 -0.83
CA ASN A 69 -15.58 -1.27 -1.61
C ASN A 69 -16.37 0.04 -1.69
N SER A 70 -16.08 1.00 -0.80
CA SER A 70 -16.70 2.33 -0.84
C SER A 70 -16.02 3.31 -1.81
N SER A 71 -15.01 2.87 -2.54
CA SER A 71 -14.36 3.61 -3.61
C SER A 71 -15.17 3.59 -4.90
N SER A 72 -14.84 4.48 -5.82
CA SER A 72 -15.41 4.49 -7.18
C SER A 72 -15.22 3.15 -7.88
N LEU A 73 -16.04 2.90 -8.90
CA LEU A 73 -15.78 1.83 -9.85
C LEU A 73 -14.52 2.14 -10.67
N GLN A 74 -14.00 1.12 -11.35
CA GLN A 74 -12.90 1.32 -12.29
C GLN A 74 -13.28 2.34 -13.37
N VAL A 75 -12.31 3.14 -13.80
CA VAL A 75 -12.46 4.21 -14.76
C VAL A 75 -11.72 3.91 -16.06
N THR A 76 -11.93 4.73 -17.07
CA THR A 76 -11.33 4.54 -18.41
C THR A 76 -9.84 4.84 -18.42
N GLY A 77 -9.42 5.87 -17.70
CA GLY A 77 -8.03 6.29 -17.60
C GLY A 77 -7.15 5.32 -16.82
N PRO A 78 -5.82 5.44 -16.91
CA PRO A 78 -4.87 4.45 -16.40
C PRO A 78 -4.61 4.57 -14.89
N VAL A 79 -5.55 5.07 -14.12
CA VAL A 79 -5.43 5.25 -12.66
C VAL A 79 -5.97 4.10 -11.83
N ASN A 80 -6.50 3.07 -12.46
CA ASN A 80 -7.00 1.89 -11.76
C ASN A 80 -5.88 1.04 -11.18
N MET A 81 -6.22 0.20 -10.21
CA MET A 81 -5.30 -0.67 -9.52
C MET A 81 -5.71 -2.14 -9.67
N THR A 82 -4.74 -3.02 -9.87
CA THR A 82 -4.99 -4.46 -9.82
C THR A 82 -5.24 -4.90 -8.38
N TYR A 83 -6.03 -5.96 -8.16
CA TYR A 83 -6.23 -6.52 -6.82
C TYR A 83 -4.91 -6.94 -6.15
N GLY A 84 -3.98 -7.51 -6.93
CA GLY A 84 -2.64 -7.86 -6.43
C GLY A 84 -1.87 -6.66 -5.89
N GLY A 85 -1.94 -5.52 -6.58
CA GLY A 85 -1.37 -4.25 -6.12
C GLY A 85 -2.00 -3.79 -4.80
N THR A 86 -3.33 -3.76 -4.73
CA THR A 86 -4.08 -3.39 -3.52
C THR A 86 -3.71 -4.27 -2.32
N VAL A 87 -3.65 -5.58 -2.52
CA VAL A 87 -3.21 -6.53 -1.48
C VAL A 87 -1.77 -6.26 -1.05
N SER A 88 -0.88 -5.89 -1.99
CA SER A 88 0.52 -5.58 -1.67
C SER A 88 0.62 -4.34 -0.79
N MET A 89 -0.13 -3.28 -1.08
CA MET A 89 -0.14 -2.06 -0.26
C MET A 89 -0.68 -2.33 1.15
N ALA A 90 -1.79 -3.06 1.26
CA ALA A 90 -2.34 -3.45 2.55
C ALA A 90 -1.37 -4.35 3.35
N LYS A 91 -0.66 -5.28 2.70
CA LYS A 91 0.38 -6.10 3.34
C LYS A 91 1.54 -5.25 3.82
N THR A 92 2.02 -4.31 3.02
CA THR A 92 3.10 -3.40 3.39
C THR A 92 2.71 -2.59 4.63
N TYR A 93 1.51 -2.03 4.63
CA TYR A 93 1.01 -1.27 5.77
C TYR A 93 0.82 -2.13 7.03
N PHE A 94 0.20 -3.29 6.91
CA PHE A 94 0.00 -4.22 8.01
C PHE A 94 1.34 -4.66 8.63
N LYS A 95 2.33 -4.94 7.79
CA LYS A 95 3.68 -5.27 8.25
C LYS A 95 4.35 -4.10 8.97
N PHE A 96 4.21 -2.89 8.48
CA PHE A 96 4.70 -1.68 9.12
C PHE A 96 4.12 -1.52 10.53
N LEU A 97 2.83 -1.82 10.73
CA LEU A 97 2.19 -1.76 12.04
C LEU A 97 2.62 -2.90 13.00
N THR A 98 2.87 -4.10 12.48
CA THR A 98 2.94 -5.29 13.32
C THR A 98 4.32 -5.92 13.42
N SER A 99 5.20 -5.74 12.44
CA SER A 99 6.47 -6.49 12.41
C SER A 99 7.55 -5.87 11.52
N LYS A 100 7.73 -4.55 11.61
CA LYS A 100 8.68 -3.77 10.77
C LYS A 100 10.11 -4.32 10.76
N ASP A 101 10.58 -4.88 11.89
CA ASP A 101 11.98 -5.29 12.08
C ASP A 101 12.23 -6.78 11.76
N SER A 102 11.27 -7.50 11.18
CA SER A 102 11.42 -8.92 10.85
C SER A 102 11.27 -9.20 9.36
N PRO A 103 11.94 -10.22 8.80
CA PRO A 103 11.73 -10.62 7.42
C PRO A 103 10.26 -10.96 7.13
N SER A 104 9.79 -10.64 5.93
CA SER A 104 8.43 -10.94 5.50
C SER A 104 8.28 -12.40 5.09
N ASN A 105 7.20 -13.03 5.54
CA ASN A 105 6.79 -14.35 5.08
C ASN A 105 5.27 -14.50 5.17
N HIS A 106 4.73 -15.62 4.69
CA HIS A 106 3.29 -15.87 4.66
C HIS A 106 2.62 -15.75 6.04
N GLY A 107 3.28 -16.23 7.09
CA GLY A 107 2.75 -16.21 8.46
C GLY A 107 2.40 -14.82 8.97
N ASN A 108 3.18 -13.79 8.60
CA ASN A 108 2.90 -12.41 9.00
C ASN A 108 1.52 -11.93 8.56
N TYR A 109 0.98 -12.44 7.44
CA TYR A 109 -0.21 -11.91 6.79
C TYR A 109 -1.48 -12.75 7.00
N ILE A 110 -1.42 -13.84 7.78
CA ILE A 110 -2.59 -14.67 8.09
C ILE A 110 -3.74 -13.87 8.76
N PRO A 111 -3.46 -12.89 9.65
CA PRO A 111 -4.50 -12.05 10.23
C PRO A 111 -5.09 -11.01 9.28
N LEU A 112 -4.40 -10.70 8.17
CA LEU A 112 -4.82 -9.66 7.22
C LEU A 112 -5.87 -10.20 6.25
N LYS A 113 -6.96 -9.42 6.08
CA LYS A 113 -7.95 -9.63 5.02
C LYS A 113 -8.07 -8.34 4.22
N VAL A 114 -8.05 -8.43 2.89
CA VAL A 114 -8.26 -7.29 1.99
C VAL A 114 -9.53 -7.56 1.18
N GLU A 115 -10.37 -6.56 1.09
CA GLU A 115 -11.64 -6.62 0.38
C GLU A 115 -11.74 -5.47 -0.62
N ALA A 116 -11.89 -5.83 -1.89
CA ALA A 116 -12.23 -4.93 -2.99
C ALA A 116 -12.95 -5.78 -4.04
N ASP A 117 -14.18 -5.45 -4.34
CA ASP A 117 -15.01 -6.21 -5.28
C ASP A 117 -14.50 -6.02 -6.72
N PRO A 118 -14.57 -7.05 -7.58
CA PRO A 118 -14.19 -6.94 -8.98
C PRO A 118 -14.91 -5.77 -9.68
N GLY A 119 -14.15 -4.97 -10.43
CA GLY A 119 -14.66 -3.75 -11.07
C GLY A 119 -14.60 -2.49 -10.21
N ASN A 120 -14.10 -2.59 -8.98
CA ASN A 120 -13.75 -1.43 -8.16
C ASN A 120 -12.41 -0.82 -8.63
N LEU A 121 -12.18 0.47 -8.37
CA LEU A 121 -10.92 1.16 -8.66
C LEU A 121 -9.68 0.40 -8.13
N PHE A 122 -9.80 -0.22 -6.96
CA PHE A 122 -8.77 -1.03 -6.29
C PHE A 122 -8.82 -2.52 -6.65
N HIS A 123 -9.67 -2.93 -7.57
CA HIS A 123 -9.77 -4.28 -8.11
C HIS A 123 -10.24 -4.22 -9.56
N ALA A 124 -9.48 -3.51 -10.37
CA ALA A 124 -9.79 -3.37 -11.77
C ALA A 124 -9.71 -4.72 -12.51
N ILE A 125 -10.66 -4.93 -13.40
CA ILE A 125 -10.74 -6.08 -14.28
C ILE A 125 -10.55 -5.62 -15.74
N TYR A 126 -10.01 -6.53 -16.56
CA TYR A 126 -9.83 -6.26 -17.99
C TYR A 126 -11.11 -5.73 -18.63
N PRO A 127 -11.05 -4.70 -19.52
CA PRO A 127 -9.85 -4.10 -20.12
C PRO A 127 -9.37 -2.79 -19.43
N ALA A 128 -9.72 -2.53 -18.19
CA ALA A 128 -9.33 -1.29 -17.51
C ALA A 128 -7.80 -1.13 -17.43
N ALA A 129 -7.31 0.05 -17.74
CA ALA A 129 -5.89 0.37 -17.69
C ALA A 129 -5.42 0.58 -16.23
N THR A 130 -4.25 0.01 -15.89
CA THR A 130 -3.72 -0.02 -14.52
C THR A 130 -2.23 0.36 -14.50
N TYR A 131 -1.89 1.61 -14.76
CA TYR A 131 -0.49 2.01 -14.87
C TYR A 131 -0.01 2.95 -13.75
N MET A 132 -0.87 3.85 -13.27
CA MET A 132 -0.41 4.97 -12.45
C MET A 132 -0.10 4.57 -11.01
N PRO A 133 1.05 5.01 -10.46
CA PRO A 133 1.47 4.68 -9.10
C PRO A 133 0.65 5.40 -8.01
N TRP A 134 0.00 6.52 -8.30
CA TRP A 134 -0.73 7.33 -7.31
C TRP A 134 -1.80 6.55 -6.57
N THR A 135 -2.64 5.79 -7.27
CA THR A 135 -3.66 4.95 -6.62
C THR A 135 -3.04 3.92 -5.68
N ASN A 136 -1.85 3.41 -6.01
CA ASN A 136 -1.05 2.55 -5.13
C ASN A 136 -0.67 3.26 -3.83
N MET A 137 -0.10 4.45 -3.94
CA MET A 137 0.34 5.24 -2.79
C MET A 137 -0.84 5.62 -1.91
N VAL A 138 -1.91 6.11 -2.53
CA VAL A 138 -3.15 6.44 -1.81
C VAL A 138 -3.78 5.22 -1.14
N ALA A 139 -3.73 4.02 -1.74
CA ALA A 139 -4.21 2.81 -1.09
C ALA A 139 -3.50 2.53 0.25
N PHE A 140 -2.20 2.77 0.32
CA PHE A 140 -1.41 2.66 1.54
C PHE A 140 -1.78 3.76 2.55
N GLU A 141 -1.85 5.00 2.10
CA GLU A 141 -2.04 6.17 2.96
C GLU A 141 -3.45 6.32 3.50
N LEU A 142 -4.47 5.86 2.78
CA LEU A 142 -5.83 5.80 3.29
C LEU A 142 -5.93 4.97 4.57
N ILE A 143 -5.14 3.91 4.71
CA ILE A 143 -5.07 3.11 5.93
C ILE A 143 -4.48 3.98 7.07
N ALA A 144 -3.39 4.72 6.78
CA ALA A 144 -2.81 5.66 7.75
C ALA A 144 -3.83 6.71 8.18
N LYS A 145 -4.47 7.37 7.21
CA LYS A 145 -5.49 8.40 7.43
C LYS A 145 -6.67 7.90 8.27
N ALA A 146 -7.10 6.66 8.03
CA ALA A 146 -8.17 6.04 8.82
C ALA A 146 -7.77 5.79 10.28
N LEU A 147 -6.52 5.39 10.53
CA LEU A 147 -6.02 5.00 11.85
C LEU A 147 -5.34 6.14 12.63
N ALA A 148 -4.93 7.22 12.00
CA ALA A 148 -4.29 8.38 12.64
C ALA A 148 -5.10 8.99 13.81
N PRO A 149 -6.45 9.00 13.81
CA PRO A 149 -7.22 9.46 14.96
C PRO A 149 -7.00 8.65 16.25
N VAL A 150 -6.57 7.40 16.15
CA VAL A 150 -6.44 6.47 17.28
C VAL A 150 -5.03 5.92 17.50
N ILE A 151 -4.11 6.22 16.60
CA ILE A 151 -2.69 5.83 16.69
C ILE A 151 -1.83 7.10 16.51
N ASP A 152 -1.39 7.68 17.59
CA ASP A 152 -0.75 9.02 17.66
C ASP A 152 0.52 9.20 16.82
N TRP A 153 1.24 8.12 16.52
CA TRP A 153 2.47 8.16 15.75
C TRP A 153 2.28 8.01 14.23
N LEU A 154 1.03 7.78 13.79
CA LEU A 154 0.73 7.76 12.36
C LEU A 154 0.59 9.18 11.80
N PRO A 155 1.01 9.43 10.56
CA PRO A 155 0.80 10.71 9.90
C PRO A 155 -0.69 10.99 9.71
N MET A 156 -1.09 12.23 9.98
CA MET A 156 -2.48 12.69 9.84
C MET A 156 -2.81 13.17 8.43
N SER A 157 -1.81 13.46 7.64
CA SER A 157 -1.93 13.83 6.24
C SER A 157 -0.97 13.03 5.40
N SER A 158 -1.35 12.86 4.15
CA SER A 158 -0.55 12.21 3.14
C SER A 158 0.70 13.03 2.80
N GLY A 159 1.77 12.34 2.48
CA GLY A 159 2.93 12.91 1.83
C GLY A 159 3.14 12.25 0.47
N SER A 160 2.06 11.78 -0.14
CA SER A 160 2.04 10.68 -1.06
C SER A 160 2.60 10.90 -2.44
N ASP A 161 2.63 12.11 -2.90
CA ASP A 161 3.02 12.31 -4.28
C ASP A 161 4.54 12.42 -4.39
N GLU A 162 5.15 11.38 -4.91
CA GLU A 162 6.51 11.48 -5.38
C GLU A 162 6.49 12.23 -6.71
N PRO A 163 6.99 13.48 -6.76
CA PRO A 163 7.13 14.14 -8.03
C PRO A 163 8.13 13.35 -8.85
N GLY A 164 7.64 12.70 -9.89
CA GLY A 164 8.46 11.98 -10.83
C GLY A 164 8.41 12.66 -12.18
N PHE A 165 9.49 12.58 -12.92
CA PHE A 165 9.45 12.93 -14.33
C PHE A 165 9.96 11.77 -15.18
N MET A 166 9.46 11.69 -16.39
CA MET A 166 9.97 10.81 -17.42
C MET A 166 10.31 11.65 -18.64
N ALA A 167 11.55 11.62 -19.05
CA ALA A 167 12.00 12.24 -20.28
C ALA A 167 12.36 11.18 -21.32
N VAL A 168 11.79 11.31 -22.50
CA VAL A 168 12.06 10.42 -23.64
C VAL A 168 12.62 11.25 -24.78
N GLY A 169 13.69 10.79 -25.41
CA GLY A 169 14.31 11.53 -26.49
C GLY A 169 15.32 10.74 -27.28
N LYS A 170 16.03 11.46 -28.16
CA LYS A 170 17.18 10.93 -28.89
C LYS A 170 18.43 11.69 -28.50
N HIS A 171 19.49 10.96 -28.22
CA HIS A 171 20.79 11.53 -27.94
C HIS A 171 21.32 12.22 -29.20
N HIS A 172 21.63 13.51 -29.13
CA HIS A 172 21.90 14.37 -30.29
C HIS A 172 23.12 13.92 -31.11
N GLN A 173 24.12 13.32 -30.48
CA GLN A 173 25.34 12.86 -31.18
C GLN A 173 25.22 11.44 -31.74
N THR A 174 24.51 10.54 -31.06
CA THR A 174 24.47 9.12 -31.41
C THR A 174 23.19 8.68 -32.08
N GLY A 175 22.12 9.50 -32.03
CA GLY A 175 20.78 9.19 -32.51
C GLY A 175 20.07 8.10 -31.73
N ARG A 176 20.66 7.54 -30.64
CA ARG A 176 20.06 6.50 -29.81
C ARG A 176 18.91 7.08 -29.01
N SER A 177 17.81 6.35 -28.97
CA SER A 177 16.70 6.66 -28.05
C SER A 177 17.14 6.47 -26.60
N PHE A 178 16.69 7.35 -25.71
CA PHE A 178 16.86 7.21 -24.27
C PHE A 178 15.54 7.45 -23.56
N VAL A 179 15.41 6.85 -22.39
CA VAL A 179 14.38 7.14 -21.40
C VAL A 179 15.09 7.40 -20.08
N VAL A 180 14.76 8.51 -19.44
CA VAL A 180 15.23 8.85 -18.09
C VAL A 180 14.00 9.07 -17.24
N SER A 181 13.94 8.43 -16.10
CA SER A 181 12.94 8.73 -15.08
C SER A 181 13.63 9.00 -13.75
N ASN A 182 13.05 9.89 -12.97
CA ASN A 182 13.48 10.21 -11.63
C ASN A 182 12.28 10.34 -10.72
N ASN A 183 12.38 9.80 -9.52
CA ASN A 183 11.39 9.97 -8.46
C ASN A 183 12.05 10.70 -7.30
N GLU A 184 11.38 11.71 -6.78
CA GLU A 184 11.89 12.53 -5.69
C GLU A 184 11.03 12.37 -4.45
N GLY A 185 11.66 12.22 -3.30
CA GLY A 185 10.95 12.18 -2.03
C GLY A 185 10.48 13.56 -1.63
N ILE A 186 9.19 13.74 -1.39
CA ILE A 186 8.61 15.02 -0.96
C ILE A 186 8.43 15.13 0.54
N GLY A 187 8.50 14.00 1.24
CA GLY A 187 8.33 13.96 2.68
C GLY A 187 6.96 13.40 3.10
N TRP A 188 6.75 13.36 4.40
CA TRP A 188 5.55 12.79 5.01
C TRP A 188 4.78 13.82 5.80
N GLY A 189 3.49 13.62 5.94
CA GLY A 189 2.64 14.43 6.80
C GLY A 189 3.04 14.35 8.26
N ALA A 190 2.71 15.41 9.00
CA ALA A 190 2.96 15.49 10.45
C ALA A 190 2.12 14.45 11.21
N THR A 191 2.66 13.99 12.33
CA THR A 191 1.94 13.24 13.35
C THR A 191 1.38 14.19 14.41
N ARG A 192 0.66 13.68 15.39
CA ARG A 192 0.19 14.51 16.52
C ARG A 192 1.32 15.08 17.38
N LYS A 193 2.50 14.52 17.33
CA LYS A 193 3.61 14.85 18.24
C LYS A 193 4.87 15.36 17.55
N HIS A 194 4.97 15.16 16.24
CA HIS A 194 6.18 15.47 15.47
C HIS A 194 5.84 16.00 14.10
N ASP A 195 6.67 16.85 13.58
CA ASP A 195 6.66 17.26 12.18
C ASP A 195 6.89 16.04 11.27
N GLY A 196 6.41 16.12 10.04
CA GLY A 196 6.63 15.08 9.04
C GLY A 196 8.10 15.01 8.62
N ALA A 197 8.52 13.82 8.22
CA ALA A 197 9.86 13.61 7.70
C ALA A 197 10.06 14.36 6.38
N THR A 198 11.18 15.06 6.25
CA THR A 198 11.53 15.81 5.03
C THR A 198 12.12 14.87 3.98
N ALA A 199 11.71 15.03 2.73
CA ALA A 199 12.27 14.33 1.56
C ALA A 199 12.32 12.79 1.72
N LEU A 200 11.36 12.21 2.43
CA LEU A 200 11.24 10.76 2.57
C LEU A 200 10.41 10.20 1.42
N GLN A 201 10.94 9.20 0.73
CA GLN A 201 10.23 8.50 -0.32
C GLN A 201 9.12 7.62 0.25
N HIS A 202 8.08 7.41 -0.55
CA HIS A 202 6.98 6.53 -0.17
C HIS A 202 7.46 5.07 -0.06
N PRO A 203 6.97 4.28 0.93
CA PRO A 203 7.39 2.89 1.11
C PRO A 203 7.08 1.95 -0.05
N SER A 204 6.20 2.35 -0.97
CA SER A 204 5.92 1.60 -2.20
C SER A 204 6.97 1.78 -3.28
N THR A 205 7.84 2.77 -3.14
CA THR A 205 8.91 3.04 -4.09
C THR A 205 10.14 2.21 -3.72
N SER A 206 10.73 1.56 -4.70
CA SER A 206 11.98 0.83 -4.50
C SER A 206 13.11 1.82 -4.22
N THR A 207 13.49 1.93 -2.97
CA THR A 207 14.78 2.52 -2.62
C THR A 207 15.85 1.46 -2.79
N VAL A 208 16.72 1.65 -3.71
CA VAL A 208 17.95 0.85 -3.84
C VAL A 208 19.02 1.46 -2.95
#